data_bff933a6860d851a75e6a8b98356247f
#
_entry.id   bff933a6860d851a75e6a8b98356247f
#
_cell.length_a   1.000
_cell.length_b   1.000
_cell.length_c   1.000
_cell.angle_alpha   90.00
_cell.angle_beta   90.00
_cell.angle_gamma   90.00
#
_symmetry.space_group_name_H-M   'P 1'
#
loop_
_entity.id
_entity.type
_entity.pdbx_description
1 polymer ?
#
loop_
_entity_poly.entity_id
_entity_poly.type
_entity_poly.pdbx_seq_one_letter_code
_entity_poly.pdbx_strand_id
1 'polypeptide(L)'
;MKYSVKEIYLTLQGEGSHAGRAAVFCRFSGCNLWSGKESDRLSAECQFCDTDFVGTDGKGGGKFNSSEELAGTINTEWERNVDLNSFKLVVFTGGEPALQISQELIDTLRTLGFECAIETNGTVPLRATLDWVTVSPKILGKLAVSSGHELKLVFPQKLFSPEMYRDLHFKYFFLQPM
;
A
#
# COMPACT_ATOMS: atom_id res chain seq x y z
N MET A 1 -2.71 12.67 13.73
CA MET A 1 -2.58 12.99 12.28
C MET A 1 -3.93 12.74 11.61
N LYS A 2 -4.25 13.39 10.48
CA LYS A 2 -5.51 13.14 9.76
C LYS A 2 -5.24 12.22 8.56
N TYR A 3 -6.16 11.28 8.31
CA TYR A 3 -6.04 10.33 7.22
C TYR A 3 -7.23 10.43 6.28
N SER A 4 -6.98 10.30 4.98
CA SER A 4 -8.02 10.21 3.96
C SER A 4 -7.94 8.82 3.33
N VAL A 5 -8.94 7.99 3.58
CA VAL A 5 -8.98 6.59 3.18
C VAL A 5 -10.09 6.38 2.17
N LYS A 6 -9.77 5.83 1.02
CA LYS A 6 -10.75 5.51 -0.02
C LYS A 6 -11.65 4.37 0.44
N GLU A 7 -11.05 3.28 0.94
CA GLU A 7 -11.78 2.08 1.37
C GLU A 7 -10.99 1.23 2.35
N ILE A 8 -11.71 0.46 3.18
CA ILE A 8 -11.16 -0.55 4.09
C ILE A 8 -11.99 -1.82 3.91
N TYR A 9 -11.33 -2.94 3.57
CA TYR A 9 -12.01 -4.21 3.35
C TYR A 9 -11.10 -5.40 3.62
N LEU A 10 -11.69 -6.50 4.10
CA LEU A 10 -11.00 -7.78 4.21
C LEU A 10 -10.98 -8.49 2.87
N THR A 11 -9.83 -9.06 2.52
CA THR A 11 -9.64 -9.91 1.35
C THR A 11 -8.46 -10.86 1.57
N LEU A 12 -8.15 -11.68 0.57
CA LEU A 12 -6.89 -12.40 0.50
C LEU A 12 -5.86 -11.56 -0.25
N GLN A 13 -4.63 -11.45 0.28
CA GLN A 13 -3.52 -10.90 -0.50
C GLN A 13 -3.31 -11.80 -1.73
N GLY A 14 -3.40 -11.21 -2.92
CA GLY A 14 -3.31 -11.92 -4.19
C GLY A 14 -1.90 -12.01 -4.76
N GLU A 15 -0.94 -11.25 -4.21
CA GLU A 15 0.35 -11.00 -4.84
C GLU A 15 1.51 -11.17 -3.85
N GLY A 16 2.71 -11.42 -4.41
CA GLY A 16 3.96 -11.47 -3.67
C GLY A 16 4.05 -12.61 -2.65
N SER A 17 4.92 -12.43 -1.67
CA SER A 17 5.22 -13.46 -0.67
C SER A 17 4.06 -13.73 0.30
N HIS A 18 3.14 -12.80 0.45
CA HIS A 18 1.96 -12.94 1.32
C HIS A 18 0.72 -13.45 0.58
N ALA A 19 0.84 -13.87 -0.67
CA ALA A 19 -0.28 -14.42 -1.45
C ALA A 19 -0.98 -15.55 -0.68
N GLY A 20 -2.33 -15.47 -0.62
CA GLY A 20 -3.18 -16.41 0.10
C GLY A 20 -3.43 -16.07 1.58
N ARG A 21 -2.75 -15.08 2.16
CA ARG A 21 -3.02 -14.62 3.53
C ARG A 21 -4.25 -13.73 3.57
N ALA A 22 -5.13 -13.93 4.56
CA ALA A 22 -6.17 -12.97 4.87
C ALA A 22 -5.56 -11.66 5.35
N ALA A 23 -6.05 -10.54 4.84
CA ALA A 23 -5.56 -9.20 5.19
C ALA A 23 -6.67 -8.16 5.09
N VAL A 24 -6.64 -7.17 5.97
CA VAL A 24 -7.42 -5.94 5.79
C VAL A 24 -6.62 -5.00 4.90
N PHE A 25 -7.18 -4.67 3.73
CA PHE A 25 -6.62 -3.66 2.85
C PHE A 25 -7.13 -2.28 3.27
N CYS A 26 -6.22 -1.38 3.60
CA CYS A 26 -6.49 0.02 3.86
C CYS A 26 -5.96 0.84 2.69
N ARG A 27 -6.86 1.26 1.79
CA ARG A 27 -6.52 2.04 0.60
C ARG A 27 -6.61 3.53 0.89
N PHE A 28 -5.46 4.19 0.98
CA PHE A 28 -5.42 5.65 1.12
C PHE A 28 -5.81 6.36 -0.17
N SER A 29 -6.43 7.54 0.00
CA SER A 29 -6.73 8.45 -1.12
C SER A 29 -5.52 9.27 -1.50
N GLY A 30 -5.38 9.55 -2.81
CA GLY A 30 -4.35 10.41 -3.37
C GLY A 30 -3.04 9.72 -3.68
N CYS A 31 -2.38 10.20 -4.72
CA CYS A 31 -1.09 9.72 -5.20
C CYS A 31 -0.25 10.90 -5.66
N ASN A 32 1.08 10.78 -5.53
CA ASN A 32 2.02 11.78 -6.01
C ASN A 32 2.38 11.63 -7.51
N LEU A 33 2.01 10.50 -8.15
CA LEU A 33 2.37 10.21 -9.54
C LEU A 33 1.22 10.43 -10.53
N TRP A 34 -0.01 10.48 -10.03
CA TRP A 34 -1.22 10.72 -10.83
C TRP A 34 -2.34 11.26 -9.94
N SER A 35 -3.17 12.16 -10.46
CA SER A 35 -4.32 12.72 -9.74
C SER A 35 -5.49 11.75 -9.60
N GLY A 36 -5.51 10.68 -10.38
CA GLY A 36 -6.64 9.75 -10.49
C GLY A 36 -7.73 10.21 -11.49
N LYS A 37 -7.52 11.31 -12.22
CA LYS A 37 -8.47 11.81 -13.22
C LYS A 37 -8.05 11.40 -14.62
N GLU A 38 -8.95 10.81 -15.39
CA GLU A 38 -8.65 10.41 -16.77
C GLU A 38 -8.24 11.58 -17.67
N SER A 39 -8.72 12.79 -17.38
CA SER A 39 -8.40 14.00 -18.14
C SER A 39 -6.92 14.36 -18.17
N ASP A 40 -6.15 13.95 -17.16
CA ASP A 40 -4.72 14.26 -17.05
C ASP A 40 -3.81 13.03 -17.10
N ARG A 41 -4.38 11.83 -17.38
CA ARG A 41 -3.62 10.58 -17.48
C ARG A 41 -2.42 10.67 -18.44
N LEU A 42 -2.59 11.31 -19.59
CA LEU A 42 -1.52 11.43 -20.59
C LEU A 42 -0.33 12.28 -20.11
N SER A 43 -0.56 13.20 -19.17
CA SER A 43 0.47 14.05 -18.57
C SER A 43 0.98 13.50 -17.22
N ALA A 44 0.37 12.43 -16.70
CA ALA A 44 0.76 11.80 -15.44
C ALA A 44 2.09 11.07 -15.56
N GLU A 45 2.86 11.03 -14.47
CA GLU A 45 4.09 10.24 -14.41
C GLU A 45 3.78 8.74 -14.44
N CYS A 46 2.70 8.29 -13.77
CA CYS A 46 2.19 6.92 -13.84
C CYS A 46 0.93 6.86 -14.72
N GLN A 47 1.05 6.36 -15.95
CA GLN A 47 -0.04 6.37 -16.95
C GLN A 47 -0.86 5.07 -17.00
N PHE A 48 -0.41 3.99 -16.36
CA PHE A 48 -1.02 2.66 -16.43
C PHE A 48 -1.75 2.24 -15.15
N CYS A 49 -2.00 3.18 -14.23
CA CYS A 49 -2.68 2.88 -12.98
C CYS A 49 -4.15 2.50 -13.24
N ASP A 50 -4.57 1.38 -12.67
CA ASP A 50 -5.93 0.82 -12.74
C ASP A 50 -6.71 0.99 -11.42
N THR A 51 -6.07 1.61 -10.42
CA THR A 51 -6.62 1.71 -9.07
C THR A 51 -7.48 2.96 -8.91
N ASP A 52 -8.70 2.80 -8.41
CA ASP A 52 -9.51 3.92 -7.91
C ASP A 52 -9.07 4.28 -6.48
N PHE A 53 -8.41 5.42 -6.36
CA PHE A 53 -7.98 6.00 -5.09
C PHE A 53 -8.51 7.43 -4.88
N VAL A 54 -9.47 7.86 -5.69
CA VAL A 54 -10.03 9.21 -5.59
C VAL A 54 -11.20 9.23 -4.62
N GLY A 55 -11.24 10.23 -3.75
CA GLY A 55 -12.32 10.36 -2.76
C GLY A 55 -12.14 9.45 -1.54
N THR A 56 -13.19 9.38 -0.72
CA THR A 56 -13.21 8.61 0.53
C THR A 56 -14.55 7.87 0.69
N ASP A 57 -15.17 7.52 -0.39
CA ASP A 57 -16.57 7.06 -0.51
C ASP A 57 -16.71 5.54 -0.70
N GLY A 58 -15.61 4.79 -0.67
CA GLY A 58 -15.63 3.33 -0.72
C GLY A 58 -16.04 2.70 0.63
N LYS A 59 -16.23 1.39 0.65
CA LYS A 59 -16.60 0.63 1.85
C LYS A 59 -15.60 0.88 2.99
N GLY A 60 -16.07 1.32 4.15
CA GLY A 60 -15.23 1.63 5.31
C GLY A 60 -14.31 2.85 5.11
N GLY A 61 -14.41 3.54 3.96
CA GLY A 61 -13.66 4.76 3.67
C GLY A 61 -14.13 5.96 4.48
N GLY A 62 -13.32 7.00 4.51
CA GLY A 62 -13.62 8.21 5.28
C GLY A 62 -12.43 9.11 5.51
N LYS A 63 -12.68 10.18 6.27
CA LYS A 63 -11.64 11.03 6.84
C LYS A 63 -11.53 10.71 8.33
N PHE A 64 -10.38 10.22 8.74
CA PHE A 64 -10.10 9.86 10.14
C PHE A 64 -9.25 10.94 10.80
N ASN A 65 -9.61 11.32 12.01
CA ASN A 65 -8.98 12.44 12.70
C ASN A 65 -7.83 12.00 13.62
N SER A 66 -7.72 10.70 13.90
CA SER A 66 -6.64 10.15 14.70
C SER A 66 -6.23 8.74 14.24
N SER A 67 -5.09 8.28 14.74
CA SER A 67 -4.57 6.92 14.51
C SER A 67 -5.47 5.87 15.15
N GLU A 68 -6.04 6.17 16.31
CA GLU A 68 -6.95 5.27 17.05
C GLU A 68 -8.27 5.06 16.28
N GLU A 69 -8.81 6.14 15.70
CA GLU A 69 -10.04 6.06 14.91
C GLU A 69 -9.85 5.16 13.69
N LEU A 70 -8.75 5.34 12.95
CA LEU A 70 -8.43 4.51 11.79
C LEU A 70 -8.13 3.07 12.18
N ALA A 71 -7.27 2.86 13.20
CA ALA A 71 -6.92 1.53 13.67
C ALA A 71 -8.13 0.76 14.21
N GLY A 72 -9.04 1.43 14.92
CA GLY A 72 -10.29 0.85 15.39
C GLY A 72 -11.19 0.39 14.24
N THR A 73 -11.27 1.15 13.16
CA THR A 73 -12.04 0.77 11.96
C THR A 73 -11.42 -0.45 11.26
N ILE A 74 -10.09 -0.47 11.10
CA ILE A 74 -9.35 -1.61 10.54
C ILE A 74 -9.58 -2.87 11.39
N ASN A 75 -9.48 -2.75 12.71
CA ASN A 75 -9.70 -3.86 13.63
C ASN A 75 -11.14 -4.39 13.58
N THR A 76 -12.12 -3.49 13.48
CA THR A 76 -13.53 -3.86 13.35
C THR A 76 -13.79 -4.65 12.05
N GLU A 77 -13.16 -4.26 10.92
CA GLU A 77 -13.30 -4.99 9.66
C GLU A 77 -12.68 -6.40 9.76
N TRP A 78 -11.56 -6.55 10.47
CA TRP A 78 -10.97 -7.86 10.73
C TRP A 78 -11.89 -8.73 11.59
N GLU A 79 -12.32 -8.25 12.74
CA GLU A 79 -13.09 -9.02 13.74
C GLU A 79 -14.48 -9.46 13.26
N ARG A 80 -15.07 -8.72 12.30
CA ARG A 80 -16.34 -9.12 11.69
C ARG A 80 -16.23 -10.32 10.75
N ASN A 81 -15.06 -10.62 10.24
CA ASN A 81 -14.90 -11.51 9.10
C ASN A 81 -13.90 -12.65 9.33
N VAL A 82 -13.08 -12.60 10.39
CA VAL A 82 -12.01 -13.56 10.64
C VAL A 82 -12.07 -14.06 12.07
N ASP A 83 -11.74 -15.33 12.26
CA ASP A 83 -11.66 -15.95 13.60
C ASP A 83 -10.58 -15.26 14.45
N LEU A 84 -10.88 -15.04 15.74
CA LEU A 84 -10.06 -14.29 16.69
C LEU A 84 -8.64 -14.85 16.92
N ASN A 85 -8.41 -16.10 16.53
CA ASN A 85 -7.10 -16.77 16.69
C ASN A 85 -6.17 -16.64 15.48
N SER A 86 -6.59 -15.91 14.42
CA SER A 86 -5.79 -15.74 13.22
C SER A 86 -4.79 -14.59 13.34
N PHE A 87 -3.60 -14.74 12.74
CA PHE A 87 -2.59 -13.68 12.68
C PHE A 87 -3.13 -12.50 11.85
N LYS A 88 -3.32 -11.36 12.52
CA LYS A 88 -3.86 -10.16 11.90
C LYS A 88 -2.84 -9.51 10.96
N LEU A 89 -3.25 -9.25 9.72
CA LEU A 89 -2.45 -8.53 8.73
C LEU A 89 -3.24 -7.33 8.21
N VAL A 90 -2.61 -6.18 8.19
CA VAL A 90 -3.08 -5.00 7.45
C VAL A 90 -2.12 -4.68 6.31
N VAL A 91 -2.65 -4.43 5.11
CA VAL A 91 -1.90 -3.99 3.95
C VAL A 91 -2.30 -2.55 3.61
N PHE A 92 -1.39 -1.63 3.84
CA PHE A 92 -1.54 -0.24 3.44
C PHE A 92 -1.21 -0.09 1.97
N THR A 93 -2.17 0.39 1.21
CA THR A 93 -2.10 0.57 -0.24
C THR A 93 -2.85 1.85 -0.65
N GLY A 94 -3.20 2.00 -1.91
CA GLY A 94 -4.05 3.09 -2.37
C GLY A 94 -3.51 3.76 -3.61
N GLY A 95 -3.49 5.08 -3.60
CA GLY A 95 -2.65 5.88 -4.46
C GLY A 95 -1.19 5.71 -4.03
N GLU A 96 -0.74 6.55 -3.07
CA GLU A 96 0.57 6.35 -2.42
C GLU A 96 0.42 6.42 -0.90
N PRO A 97 0.48 5.28 -0.19
CA PRO A 97 0.27 5.24 1.26
C PRO A 97 1.39 5.93 2.06
N ALA A 98 2.62 6.01 1.54
CA ALA A 98 3.73 6.67 2.22
C ALA A 98 3.52 8.18 2.45
N LEU A 99 2.57 8.79 1.72
CA LEU A 99 2.19 10.20 1.94
C LEU A 99 1.47 10.41 3.29
N GLN A 100 0.79 9.40 3.81
CA GLN A 100 -0.10 9.52 4.95
C GLN A 100 0.28 8.63 6.14
N ILE A 101 1.04 7.55 5.93
CA ILE A 101 1.37 6.62 7.00
C ILE A 101 2.22 7.28 8.09
N SER A 102 1.92 7.00 9.36
CA SER A 102 2.64 7.52 10.51
C SER A 102 3.07 6.40 11.45
N GLN A 103 4.14 6.62 12.23
CA GLN A 103 4.57 5.67 13.27
C GLN A 103 3.48 5.43 14.30
N GLU A 104 2.76 6.49 14.70
CA GLU A 104 1.65 6.42 15.66
C GLU A 104 0.55 5.43 15.21
N LEU A 105 0.18 5.42 13.91
CA LEU A 105 -0.79 4.46 13.38
C LEU A 105 -0.24 3.03 13.46
N ILE A 106 1.02 2.82 13.08
CA ILE A 106 1.66 1.50 13.14
C ILE A 106 1.70 0.98 14.58
N ASP A 107 2.12 1.82 15.52
CA ASP A 107 2.21 1.43 16.93
C ASP A 107 0.82 1.10 17.51
N THR A 108 -0.21 1.88 17.16
CA THR A 108 -1.59 1.60 17.56
C THR A 108 -2.07 0.25 17.03
N LEU A 109 -1.84 -0.05 15.74
CA LEU A 109 -2.23 -1.32 15.14
C LEU A 109 -1.46 -2.51 15.73
N ARG A 110 -0.17 -2.35 16.05
CA ARG A 110 0.61 -3.37 16.74
C ARG A 110 0.06 -3.71 18.13
N THR A 111 -0.46 -2.72 18.87
CA THR A 111 -1.15 -3.01 20.16
C THR A 111 -2.42 -3.83 19.99
N LEU A 112 -3.04 -3.78 18.79
CA LEU A 112 -4.19 -4.60 18.41
C LEU A 112 -3.81 -5.95 17.79
N GLY A 113 -2.50 -6.25 17.72
CA GLY A 113 -1.96 -7.53 17.24
C GLY A 113 -1.78 -7.61 15.72
N PHE A 114 -1.77 -6.49 15.01
CA PHE A 114 -1.55 -6.49 13.56
C PHE A 114 -0.08 -6.51 13.19
N GLU A 115 0.26 -7.35 12.21
CA GLU A 115 1.40 -7.19 11.33
C GLU A 115 1.05 -6.10 10.29
N CYS A 116 1.93 -5.12 10.09
CA CYS A 116 1.70 -3.96 9.24
C CYS A 116 2.55 -4.03 7.98
N ALA A 117 1.91 -4.21 6.82
CA ALA A 117 2.54 -4.24 5.51
C ALA A 117 2.21 -2.97 4.71
N ILE A 118 3.12 -2.56 3.83
CA ILE A 118 2.90 -1.46 2.88
C ILE A 118 3.21 -1.88 1.45
N GLU A 119 2.38 -1.42 0.52
CA GLU A 119 2.62 -1.45 -0.91
C GLU A 119 2.80 -0.02 -1.43
N THR A 120 4.04 0.37 -1.72
CA THR A 120 4.40 1.74 -2.13
C THR A 120 5.01 1.78 -3.52
N ASN A 121 4.88 2.90 -4.22
CA ASN A 121 5.61 3.13 -5.47
C ASN A 121 7.12 3.41 -5.22
N GLY A 122 7.52 3.61 -3.98
CA GLY A 122 8.90 3.79 -3.56
C GLY A 122 9.48 5.19 -3.78
N THR A 123 8.70 6.15 -4.27
CA THR A 123 9.20 7.51 -4.55
C THR A 123 9.15 8.44 -3.34
N VAL A 124 8.43 8.07 -2.29
CA VAL A 124 8.28 8.82 -1.05
C VAL A 124 8.98 8.08 0.09
N PRO A 125 9.82 8.73 0.91
CA PRO A 125 10.47 8.09 2.05
C PRO A 125 9.44 7.58 3.08
N LEU A 126 9.67 6.40 3.63
CA LEU A 126 8.84 5.86 4.71
C LEU A 126 9.15 6.60 6.02
N ARG A 127 8.10 7.04 6.70
CA ARG A 127 8.18 7.76 7.99
C ARG A 127 7.81 6.86 9.17
N ALA A 128 7.61 5.57 8.91
CA ALA A 128 7.25 4.57 9.91
C ALA A 128 8.03 3.27 9.67
N THR A 129 8.25 2.52 10.74
CA THR A 129 8.84 1.18 10.68
C THR A 129 7.73 0.16 10.49
N LEU A 130 7.75 -0.52 9.37
CA LEU A 130 6.76 -1.52 8.97
C LEU A 130 7.32 -2.94 9.07
N ASP A 131 6.44 -3.91 9.28
CA ASP A 131 6.82 -5.32 9.39
C ASP A 131 7.07 -5.94 8.01
N TRP A 132 6.43 -5.39 6.96
CA TRP A 132 6.64 -5.79 5.58
C TRP A 132 6.62 -4.59 4.64
N VAL A 133 7.64 -4.46 3.80
CA VAL A 133 7.76 -3.39 2.81
C VAL A 133 7.84 -3.99 1.42
N THR A 134 6.83 -3.69 0.61
CA THR A 134 6.78 -4.00 -0.82
C THR A 134 6.94 -2.71 -1.61
N VAL A 135 7.91 -2.67 -2.51
CA VAL A 135 8.11 -1.55 -3.45
C VAL A 135 7.72 -1.98 -4.85
N SER A 136 6.85 -1.21 -5.49
CA SER A 136 6.43 -1.42 -6.87
C SER A 136 6.76 -0.18 -7.70
N PRO A 137 7.95 -0.10 -8.32
CA PRO A 137 8.38 1.05 -9.11
C PRO A 137 7.41 1.34 -10.25
N LYS A 138 7.06 2.62 -10.44
CA LYS A 138 6.09 3.09 -11.45
C LYS A 138 6.68 4.10 -12.44
N ILE A 139 7.85 4.65 -12.13
CA ILE A 139 8.52 5.66 -12.95
C ILE A 139 10.02 5.38 -13.02
N LEU A 140 10.68 5.88 -14.06
CA LEU A 140 12.14 5.92 -14.13
C LEU A 140 12.67 6.93 -13.12
N GLY A 141 13.74 6.59 -12.43
CA GLY A 141 14.40 7.50 -11.52
C GLY A 141 14.83 6.86 -10.22
N LYS A 142 15.34 7.67 -9.32
CA LYS A 142 15.84 7.23 -8.04
C LYS A 142 14.67 6.94 -7.09
N LEU A 143 14.60 5.71 -6.59
CA LEU A 143 13.71 5.35 -5.52
C LEU A 143 14.18 5.97 -4.20
N ALA A 144 13.24 6.54 -3.44
CA ALA A 144 13.48 6.97 -2.06
C ALA A 144 13.51 5.77 -1.10
N VAL A 145 12.82 4.67 -1.48
CA VAL A 145 12.82 3.39 -0.79
C VAL A 145 13.51 2.36 -1.68
N SER A 146 14.79 2.15 -1.49
CA SER A 146 15.65 1.26 -2.29
C SER A 146 15.97 -0.07 -1.61
N SER A 147 15.35 -0.34 -0.47
CA SER A 147 15.47 -1.59 0.28
C SER A 147 14.16 -1.95 0.94
N GLY A 148 13.96 -3.23 1.20
CA GLY A 148 12.73 -3.74 1.81
C GLY A 148 12.63 -5.26 1.71
N HIS A 149 11.41 -5.77 1.85
CA HIS A 149 11.18 -7.20 1.81
C HIS A 149 10.98 -7.70 0.39
N GLU A 150 10.18 -7.00 -0.43
CA GLU A 150 9.99 -7.39 -1.81
C GLU A 150 9.91 -6.19 -2.77
N LEU A 151 10.36 -6.43 -3.99
CA LEU A 151 10.17 -5.54 -5.12
C LEU A 151 9.26 -6.25 -6.12
N LYS A 152 8.11 -5.64 -6.43
CA LYS A 152 7.14 -6.10 -7.44
C LYS A 152 7.21 -5.19 -8.65
N LEU A 153 7.70 -5.69 -9.78
CA LEU A 153 7.74 -4.94 -11.03
C LEU A 153 6.56 -5.35 -11.91
N VAL A 154 5.69 -4.39 -12.25
CA VAL A 154 4.67 -4.60 -13.28
C VAL A 154 5.36 -4.77 -14.62
N PHE A 155 5.15 -5.91 -15.28
CA PHE A 155 5.86 -6.30 -16.50
C PHE A 155 4.94 -7.06 -17.46
N PRO A 156 5.04 -6.86 -18.81
CA PRO A 156 6.02 -5.99 -19.47
C PRO A 156 5.66 -4.50 -19.43
N GLN A 157 6.67 -3.63 -19.39
CA GLN A 157 6.54 -2.19 -19.53
C GLN A 157 7.56 -1.67 -20.53
N LYS A 158 7.21 -0.59 -21.25
CA LYS A 158 8.10 -0.01 -22.27
C LYS A 158 9.39 0.60 -21.71
N LEU A 159 9.36 1.10 -20.47
CA LEU A 159 10.44 1.90 -19.89
C LEU A 159 11.28 1.13 -18.87
N PHE A 160 10.83 -0.03 -18.39
CA PHE A 160 11.48 -0.76 -17.30
C PHE A 160 11.89 -2.16 -17.75
N SER A 161 13.09 -2.55 -17.35
CA SER A 161 13.49 -3.95 -17.39
C SER A 161 13.83 -4.44 -15.98
N PRO A 162 13.62 -5.72 -15.66
CA PRO A 162 13.94 -6.29 -14.35
C PRO A 162 15.40 -6.06 -13.94
N GLU A 163 16.32 -6.04 -14.90
CA GLU A 163 17.77 -5.85 -14.68
C GLU A 163 18.10 -4.51 -14.01
N MET A 164 17.26 -3.49 -14.21
CA MET A 164 17.46 -2.16 -13.60
C MET A 164 17.37 -2.18 -12.07
N TYR A 165 16.72 -3.18 -11.51
CA TYR A 165 16.41 -3.28 -10.08
C TYR A 165 17.14 -4.41 -9.36
N ARG A 166 17.84 -5.30 -10.09
CA ARG A 166 18.46 -6.52 -9.54
C ARG A 166 19.49 -6.27 -8.43
N ASP A 167 20.14 -5.11 -8.45
CA ASP A 167 21.19 -4.75 -7.49
C ASP A 167 20.64 -3.98 -6.27
N LEU A 168 19.32 -3.80 -6.17
CA LEU A 168 18.66 -3.20 -5.01
C LEU A 168 18.56 -4.20 -3.84
N HIS A 169 18.46 -3.70 -2.63
CA HIS A 169 18.48 -4.49 -1.40
C HIS A 169 17.09 -4.99 -1.00
N PHE A 170 16.50 -5.87 -1.82
CA PHE A 170 15.25 -6.56 -1.52
C PHE A 170 15.48 -8.06 -1.33
N LYS A 171 14.70 -8.67 -0.44
CA LYS A 171 14.79 -10.11 -0.19
C LYS A 171 14.16 -10.94 -1.31
N TYR A 172 13.08 -10.42 -1.91
CA TYR A 172 12.34 -11.09 -2.97
C TYR A 172 12.08 -10.14 -4.14
N PHE A 173 12.05 -10.69 -5.34
CA PHE A 173 11.75 -9.97 -6.58
C PHE A 173 10.64 -10.70 -7.32
N PHE A 174 9.58 -9.97 -7.70
CA PHE A 174 8.44 -10.50 -8.42
C PHE A 174 8.18 -9.70 -9.70
N LEU A 175 7.76 -10.41 -10.74
CA LEU A 175 7.17 -9.82 -11.93
C LEU A 175 5.66 -9.96 -11.83
N GLN A 176 4.97 -8.83 -11.89
CA GLN A 176 3.51 -8.76 -11.83
C GLN A 176 3.00 -8.51 -13.24
N PRO A 177 2.20 -9.41 -13.85
CA PRO A 177 1.56 -9.15 -15.15
C PRO A 177 0.73 -7.86 -15.12
N MET A 178 0.77 -7.14 -16.25
CA MET A 178 -0.06 -5.94 -16.45
C MET A 178 -1.50 -6.36 -16.80
#